data_16ec9ca026538011d0047703f3727f14
#
_entry.id   16ec9ca026538011d0047703f3727f14
#
_cell.length_a   1.000
_cell.length_b   1.000
_cell.length_c   1.000
_cell.angle_alpha   90.00
_cell.angle_beta   90.00
_cell.angle_gamma   90.00
#
_symmetry.space_group_name_H-M   'P 1'
#
loop_
_entity.id
_entity.type
_entity.pdbx_description
1 polymer ?
#
loop_
_entity_poly.entity_id
_entity_poly.type
_entity_poly.pdbx_seq_one_letter_code
_entity_poly.pdbx_strand_id
1 'polypeptide(L)'
;MTSLLSLITPTNLAIEKVKFLASSTYNPTFHYVWEEDIAEPTFKNEAKYSLWRAIKSQDHQNIVSSAATFFSVSISDHDLQAAKAAAAVKGKISPGSAIEYVVLLQEGLNYFGLDDVQLIISDESGFNARPNHYAKTIIISKHIHFDYFSMEGGVRHELVHTLRYRNGKHNHVVRSANYLPTEEGLASWCQDNTNDDNGLAQHAMEYVASSVGLKGSLRDMYNCMRDLGMSSELAWKRASRHKFGFVDTSKPGDILKPAMYYANETKVDKLTTQEKLRLFVGKIALSDLPQHPHYVGLWPENQIIKYFKL
;
A
#
# COMPACT_ATOMS: atom_id res chain seq x y z
N MET A 1 -1.84 7.51 18.93
CA MET A 1 -1.36 8.41 17.87
C MET A 1 -2.24 8.26 16.66
N THR A 2 -2.84 9.33 16.17
CA THR A 2 -3.67 9.33 14.97
C THR A 2 -2.80 9.02 13.74
N SER A 3 -3.21 8.07 12.91
CA SER A 3 -2.44 7.74 11.69
C SER A 3 -2.71 8.78 10.60
N LEU A 4 -1.73 9.02 9.70
CA LEU A 4 -1.97 9.89 8.54
C LEU A 4 -3.15 9.38 7.72
N LEU A 5 -3.26 8.05 7.53
CA LEU A 5 -4.33 7.44 6.76
C LEU A 5 -5.72 7.76 7.34
N SER A 6 -5.89 7.70 8.66
CA SER A 6 -7.18 8.03 9.30
C SER A 6 -7.54 9.51 9.14
N LEU A 7 -6.54 10.40 9.08
CA LEU A 7 -6.76 11.83 8.87
C LEU A 7 -7.17 12.16 7.43
N ILE A 8 -6.62 11.44 6.45
CA ILE A 8 -6.87 11.69 5.03
C ILE A 8 -7.96 10.82 4.42
N THR A 9 -8.59 9.95 5.19
CA THR A 9 -9.74 9.16 4.72
C THR A 9 -11.01 10.00 4.83
N PRO A 10 -11.75 10.19 3.71
CA PRO A 10 -12.97 11.01 3.73
C PRO A 10 -14.06 10.42 4.63
N THR A 11 -14.75 11.27 5.36
CA THR A 11 -15.90 10.90 6.23
C THR A 11 -17.18 10.65 5.45
N ASN A 12 -17.33 11.25 4.27
CA ASN A 12 -18.51 11.19 3.41
C ASN A 12 -18.37 10.22 2.22
N LEU A 13 -17.38 9.33 2.21
CA LEU A 13 -17.03 8.49 1.06
C LEU A 13 -18.20 7.65 0.53
N ALA A 14 -19.04 7.10 1.42
CA ALA A 14 -20.19 6.30 1.04
C ALA A 14 -21.28 7.11 0.31
N ILE A 15 -21.56 8.31 0.78
CA ILE A 15 -22.56 9.22 0.16
C ILE A 15 -22.05 9.68 -1.20
N GLU A 16 -20.79 10.06 -1.28
CA GLU A 16 -20.17 10.54 -2.52
C GLU A 16 -20.07 9.43 -3.58
N LYS A 17 -19.87 8.17 -3.17
CA LYS A 17 -19.92 7.01 -4.07
C LYS A 17 -21.25 6.92 -4.82
N VAL A 18 -22.36 7.05 -4.10
CA VAL A 18 -23.71 6.95 -4.70
C VAL A 18 -23.90 8.03 -5.75
N LYS A 19 -23.57 9.28 -5.44
CA LYS A 19 -23.67 10.41 -6.38
C LYS A 19 -22.76 10.22 -7.59
N PHE A 20 -21.52 9.78 -7.34
CA PHE A 20 -20.53 9.57 -8.37
C PHE A 20 -20.95 8.47 -9.36
N LEU A 21 -21.41 7.33 -8.89
CA LEU A 21 -21.82 6.23 -9.77
C LEU A 21 -23.13 6.53 -10.52
N ALA A 22 -23.97 7.41 -9.99
CA ALA A 22 -25.21 7.87 -10.65
C ALA A 22 -24.99 8.93 -11.74
N SER A 23 -23.79 9.48 -11.89
CA SER A 23 -23.50 10.56 -12.84
C SER A 23 -22.24 10.26 -13.63
N SER A 24 -22.18 10.64 -14.90
CA SER A 24 -20.98 10.48 -15.73
C SER A 24 -19.98 11.65 -15.60
N THR A 25 -20.39 12.77 -15.02
CA THR A 25 -19.57 14.01 -14.96
C THR A 25 -19.25 14.47 -13.54
N TYR A 26 -19.96 13.96 -12.55
CA TYR A 26 -19.80 14.38 -11.16
C TYR A 26 -18.42 14.00 -10.61
N ASN A 27 -17.76 14.93 -9.95
CA ASN A 27 -16.60 14.72 -9.12
C ASN A 27 -16.96 15.03 -7.65
N PRO A 28 -16.61 14.14 -6.70
CA PRO A 28 -16.89 14.33 -5.28
C PRO A 28 -16.22 15.55 -4.67
N THR A 29 -16.88 16.12 -3.66
CA THR A 29 -16.23 16.95 -2.65
C THR A 29 -16.05 16.11 -1.40
N PHE A 30 -14.80 15.82 -1.03
CA PHE A 30 -14.50 15.02 0.14
C PHE A 30 -14.45 15.87 1.41
N HIS A 31 -14.97 15.33 2.52
CA HIS A 31 -14.92 15.92 3.86
C HIS A 31 -14.06 15.08 4.79
N TYR A 32 -13.38 15.76 5.71
CA TYR A 32 -12.40 15.12 6.60
C TYR A 32 -12.58 15.54 8.05
N VAL A 33 -12.18 14.68 8.99
CA VAL A 33 -12.21 14.99 10.43
C VAL A 33 -11.34 16.19 10.81
N TRP A 34 -10.33 16.56 10.02
CA TRP A 34 -9.45 17.70 10.30
C TRP A 34 -10.03 19.05 9.85
N GLU A 35 -11.16 19.07 9.15
CA GLU A 35 -11.96 20.29 8.90
C GLU A 35 -12.63 20.78 10.19
N GLU A 36 -12.88 19.85 11.13
CA GLU A 36 -13.23 20.18 12.49
C GLU A 36 -11.95 20.57 13.27
N ASP A 37 -12.09 21.36 14.31
CA ASP A 37 -10.97 21.91 15.07
C ASP A 37 -10.30 20.81 15.94
N ILE A 38 -9.44 19.98 15.30
CA ILE A 38 -8.70 18.92 15.96
C ILE A 38 -7.28 19.37 16.33
N ALA A 39 -6.74 18.82 17.39
CA ALA A 39 -5.34 19.05 17.79
C ALA A 39 -4.36 18.65 16.68
N GLU A 40 -3.36 19.50 16.44
CA GLU A 40 -2.31 19.26 15.45
C GLU A 40 -1.63 17.90 15.71
N PRO A 41 -1.62 16.98 14.75
CA PRO A 41 -0.98 15.69 14.94
C PRO A 41 0.54 15.82 14.94
N THR A 42 1.20 15.13 15.85
CA THR A 42 2.66 15.08 15.89
C THR A 42 3.21 13.93 15.03
N PHE A 43 4.00 14.26 14.03
CA PHE A 43 4.72 13.29 13.23
C PHE A 43 6.24 13.42 13.46
N LYS A 44 6.90 12.28 13.75
CA LYS A 44 8.37 12.23 13.91
C LYS A 44 9.12 12.27 12.56
N ASN A 45 8.44 11.97 11.45
CA ASN A 45 9.01 11.97 10.11
C ASN A 45 8.67 13.30 9.43
N GLU A 46 9.68 14.06 9.04
CA GLU A 46 9.53 15.40 8.46
C GLU A 46 8.78 15.37 7.12
N ALA A 47 9.09 14.41 6.24
CA ALA A 47 8.39 14.27 4.96
C ALA A 47 6.89 13.98 5.15
N LYS A 48 6.55 13.18 6.17
CA LYS A 48 5.16 12.91 6.55
C LYS A 48 4.47 14.15 7.09
N TYR A 49 5.18 14.96 7.88
CA TYR A 49 4.66 16.22 8.42
C TYR A 49 4.45 17.25 7.31
N SER A 50 5.39 17.36 6.38
CA SER A 50 5.27 18.25 5.21
C SER A 50 4.05 17.87 4.34
N LEU A 51 3.83 16.57 4.11
CA LEU A 51 2.65 16.10 3.40
C LEU A 51 1.36 16.46 4.14
N TRP A 52 1.32 16.27 5.46
CA TRP A 52 0.16 16.66 6.27
C TRP A 52 -0.14 18.15 6.16
N ARG A 53 0.86 19.01 6.28
CA ARG A 53 0.68 20.47 6.15
C ARG A 53 0.16 20.87 4.78
N ALA A 54 0.68 20.27 3.71
CA ALA A 54 0.21 20.50 2.35
C ALA A 54 -1.27 20.10 2.20
N ILE A 55 -1.66 18.95 2.78
CA ILE A 55 -3.07 18.49 2.78
C ILE A 55 -3.95 19.47 3.54
N LYS A 56 -3.54 19.91 4.73
CA LYS A 56 -4.33 20.84 5.54
C LYS A 56 -4.53 22.20 4.86
N SER A 57 -3.55 22.66 4.08
CA SER A 57 -3.64 23.89 3.31
C SER A 57 -4.37 23.75 1.97
N GLN A 58 -4.68 22.53 1.54
CA GLN A 58 -5.25 22.20 0.22
C GLN A 58 -4.45 22.77 -0.96
N ASP A 59 -3.14 22.90 -0.78
CA ASP A 59 -2.22 23.23 -1.86
C ASP A 59 -1.90 21.97 -2.68
N HIS A 60 -2.61 21.81 -3.79
CA HIS A 60 -2.56 20.60 -4.62
C HIS A 60 -1.15 20.30 -5.15
N GLN A 61 -0.36 21.31 -5.52
CA GLN A 61 1.01 21.12 -6.00
C GLN A 61 1.92 20.64 -4.87
N ASN A 62 1.80 21.23 -3.69
CA ASN A 62 2.55 20.81 -2.52
C ASN A 62 2.10 19.46 -1.98
N ILE A 63 0.83 19.09 -2.10
CA ILE A 63 0.37 17.74 -1.77
C ILE A 63 1.11 16.72 -2.65
N VAL A 64 1.10 16.92 -3.98
CA VAL A 64 1.76 16.01 -4.92
C VAL A 64 3.26 15.93 -4.67
N SER A 65 3.96 17.04 -4.53
CA SER A 65 5.42 17.06 -4.32
C SER A 65 5.82 16.44 -2.97
N SER A 66 5.08 16.72 -1.91
CA SER A 66 5.31 16.12 -0.59
C SER A 66 4.99 14.63 -0.58
N ALA A 67 3.94 14.21 -1.28
CA ALA A 67 3.58 12.80 -1.46
C ALA A 67 4.67 12.06 -2.25
N ALA A 68 5.16 12.63 -3.35
CA ALA A 68 6.25 12.07 -4.15
C ALA A 68 7.52 11.84 -3.31
N THR A 69 7.85 12.79 -2.45
CA THR A 69 8.97 12.68 -1.51
C THR A 69 8.73 11.61 -0.46
N PHE A 70 7.57 11.64 0.21
CA PHE A 70 7.26 10.73 1.31
C PHE A 70 7.14 9.27 0.85
N PHE A 71 6.52 9.02 -0.31
CA PHE A 71 6.33 7.69 -0.87
C PHE A 71 7.43 7.25 -1.83
N SER A 72 8.43 8.12 -2.08
CA SER A 72 9.54 7.85 -3.01
C SER A 72 9.06 7.43 -4.41
N VAL A 73 8.10 8.17 -4.96
CA VAL A 73 7.46 7.91 -6.26
C VAL A 73 7.77 9.05 -7.22
N SER A 74 8.23 8.68 -8.43
CA SER A 74 8.20 9.55 -9.60
C SER A 74 7.55 8.77 -10.75
N ILE A 75 6.73 9.46 -11.54
CA ILE A 75 6.10 8.84 -12.70
C ILE A 75 6.90 9.28 -13.94
N SER A 76 7.64 8.33 -14.52
CA SER A 76 8.40 8.53 -15.75
C SER A 76 7.68 7.91 -16.95
N ASP A 77 7.93 8.41 -18.15
CA ASP A 77 7.35 7.85 -19.38
C ASP A 77 7.81 6.39 -19.59
N HIS A 78 9.06 6.07 -19.24
CA HIS A 78 9.59 4.72 -19.32
C HIS A 78 8.80 3.74 -18.41
N ASP A 79 8.65 4.09 -17.12
CA ASP A 79 7.94 3.23 -16.18
C ASP A 79 6.44 3.17 -16.49
N LEU A 80 5.88 4.26 -17.05
CA LEU A 80 4.48 4.31 -17.48
C LEU A 80 4.21 3.34 -18.63
N GLN A 81 5.12 3.20 -19.61
CA GLN A 81 4.97 2.22 -20.69
C GLN A 81 5.05 0.78 -20.15
N ALA A 82 5.99 0.51 -19.25
CA ALA A 82 6.09 -0.79 -18.58
C ALA A 82 4.83 -1.10 -17.75
N ALA A 83 4.31 -0.13 -17.01
CA ALA A 83 3.08 -0.27 -16.24
C ALA A 83 1.86 -0.55 -17.14
N LYS A 84 1.72 0.13 -18.29
CA LYS A 84 0.64 -0.15 -19.26
C LYS A 84 0.71 -1.58 -19.80
N ALA A 85 1.90 -2.09 -20.07
CA ALA A 85 2.08 -3.46 -20.51
C ALA A 85 1.69 -4.48 -19.41
N ALA A 86 2.11 -4.24 -18.17
CA ALA A 86 1.74 -5.08 -17.03
C ALA A 86 0.24 -5.01 -16.72
N ALA A 87 -0.38 -3.83 -16.79
CA ALA A 87 -1.82 -3.63 -16.57
C ALA A 87 -2.72 -4.33 -17.59
N ALA A 88 -2.19 -4.64 -18.79
CA ALA A 88 -2.93 -5.37 -19.82
C ALA A 88 -3.08 -6.87 -19.53
N VAL A 89 -2.36 -7.41 -18.56
CA VAL A 89 -2.44 -8.82 -18.16
C VAL A 89 -3.72 -9.04 -17.36
N LYS A 90 -4.60 -9.93 -17.83
CA LYS A 90 -5.85 -10.23 -17.12
C LYS A 90 -5.55 -11.05 -15.88
N GLY A 91 -5.96 -10.53 -14.73
CA GLY A 91 -5.90 -11.23 -13.45
C GLY A 91 -6.97 -12.31 -13.29
N LYS A 92 -6.65 -13.33 -12.52
CA LYS A 92 -7.67 -14.23 -11.98
C LYS A 92 -8.21 -13.62 -10.69
N ILE A 93 -9.54 -13.55 -10.58
CA ILE A 93 -10.20 -13.22 -9.32
C ILE A 93 -10.17 -14.49 -8.45
N SER A 94 -9.57 -14.40 -7.28
CA SER A 94 -9.61 -15.49 -6.30
C SER A 94 -10.69 -15.15 -5.27
N PRO A 95 -11.85 -15.82 -5.29
CA PRO A 95 -12.83 -15.64 -4.22
C PRO A 95 -12.22 -16.12 -2.90
N GLY A 96 -12.48 -15.39 -1.83
CA GLY A 96 -12.01 -15.76 -0.51
C GLY A 96 -12.72 -14.95 0.57
N SER A 97 -12.82 -15.52 1.75
CA SER A 97 -13.43 -14.90 2.92
C SER A 97 -12.40 -14.47 3.95
N ALA A 98 -12.78 -13.55 4.84
CA ALA A 98 -11.93 -13.16 5.97
C ALA A 98 -11.56 -14.34 6.87
N ILE A 99 -12.45 -15.34 7.00
CA ILE A 99 -12.21 -16.54 7.83
C ILE A 99 -11.13 -17.41 7.19
N GLU A 100 -11.24 -17.70 5.88
CA GLU A 100 -10.21 -18.47 5.15
C GLU A 100 -8.85 -17.76 5.20
N TYR A 101 -8.85 -16.43 5.04
CA TYR A 101 -7.62 -15.64 5.14
C TYR A 101 -6.99 -15.72 6.54
N VAL A 102 -7.80 -15.70 7.62
CA VAL A 102 -7.32 -15.88 9.00
C VAL A 102 -6.64 -17.23 9.16
N VAL A 103 -7.21 -18.31 8.61
CA VAL A 103 -6.61 -19.67 8.69
C VAL A 103 -5.24 -19.66 8.01
N LEU A 104 -5.14 -19.19 6.77
CA LEU A 104 -3.88 -19.12 6.04
C LEU A 104 -2.83 -18.23 6.72
N LEU A 105 -3.27 -17.08 7.26
CA LEU A 105 -2.37 -16.19 7.98
C LEU A 105 -1.85 -16.83 9.28
N GLN A 106 -2.71 -17.58 9.99
CA GLN A 106 -2.29 -18.33 11.17
C GLN A 106 -1.27 -19.43 10.83
N GLU A 107 -1.46 -20.13 9.71
CA GLU A 107 -0.47 -21.11 9.22
C GLU A 107 0.89 -20.45 8.94
N GLY A 108 0.88 -19.28 8.29
CA GLY A 108 2.09 -18.51 8.04
C GLY A 108 2.77 -18.03 9.32
N LEU A 109 2.01 -17.57 10.31
CA LEU A 109 2.53 -17.19 11.63
C LEU A 109 3.15 -18.40 12.34
N ASN A 110 2.47 -19.55 12.34
CA ASN A 110 2.96 -20.78 12.95
C ASN A 110 4.27 -21.27 12.29
N TYR A 111 4.37 -21.16 10.95
CA TYR A 111 5.59 -21.51 10.21
C TYR A 111 6.83 -20.75 10.72
N PHE A 112 6.63 -19.51 11.16
CA PHE A 112 7.68 -18.66 11.73
C PHE A 112 7.71 -18.67 13.28
N GLY A 113 6.92 -19.48 13.95
CA GLY A 113 6.85 -19.54 15.42
C GLY A 113 6.38 -18.24 16.05
N LEU A 114 5.46 -17.54 15.39
CA LEU A 114 4.90 -16.25 15.83
C LEU A 114 3.59 -16.44 16.61
N ASP A 115 3.57 -17.35 17.58
CA ASP A 115 2.37 -17.76 18.34
C ASP A 115 1.84 -16.63 19.25
N ASP A 116 2.63 -15.59 19.46
CA ASP A 116 2.27 -14.42 20.26
C ASP A 116 1.54 -13.33 19.46
N VAL A 117 1.27 -13.56 18.17
CA VAL A 117 0.52 -12.64 17.31
C VAL A 117 -0.94 -13.04 17.26
N GLN A 118 -1.83 -12.14 17.67
CA GLN A 118 -3.28 -12.36 17.65
C GLN A 118 -3.90 -11.84 16.34
N LEU A 119 -4.82 -12.60 15.77
CA LEU A 119 -5.62 -12.20 14.60
C LEU A 119 -6.98 -11.71 15.04
N ILE A 120 -7.38 -10.53 14.58
CA ILE A 120 -8.64 -9.87 14.95
C ILE A 120 -9.41 -9.52 13.69
N ILE A 121 -10.63 -10.06 13.54
CA ILE A 121 -11.55 -9.63 12.47
C ILE A 121 -12.26 -8.37 12.95
N SER A 122 -12.27 -7.33 12.12
CA SER A 122 -12.86 -6.02 12.41
C SER A 122 -13.88 -5.62 11.34
N ASP A 123 -14.91 -4.90 11.77
CA ASP A 123 -15.88 -4.26 10.88
C ASP A 123 -15.32 -3.04 10.14
N GLU A 124 -14.11 -2.58 10.48
CA GLU A 124 -13.48 -1.45 9.81
C GLU A 124 -13.25 -1.74 8.33
N SER A 125 -13.53 -0.74 7.50
CA SER A 125 -13.32 -0.77 6.05
C SER A 125 -12.09 0.07 5.64
N GLY A 126 -11.67 -0.05 4.37
CA GLY A 126 -10.60 0.78 3.81
C GLY A 126 -9.21 0.12 3.79
N PHE A 127 -9.09 -1.07 4.39
CA PHE A 127 -7.89 -1.92 4.30
C PHE A 127 -8.33 -3.39 4.20
N ASN A 128 -7.41 -4.26 3.82
CA ASN A 128 -7.63 -5.71 3.87
C ASN A 128 -7.12 -6.27 5.21
N ALA A 129 -5.85 -6.07 5.50
CA ALA A 129 -5.25 -6.38 6.78
C ALA A 129 -4.28 -5.26 7.18
N ARG A 130 -3.95 -5.18 8.47
CA ARG A 130 -2.91 -4.26 8.97
C ARG A 130 -2.30 -4.79 10.26
N PRO A 131 -0.97 -4.88 10.35
CA PRO A 131 -0.31 -5.26 11.58
C PRO A 131 -0.26 -4.10 12.57
N ASN A 132 -0.53 -4.40 13.85
CA ASN A 132 -0.22 -3.55 14.98
C ASN A 132 0.89 -4.21 15.80
N HIS A 133 2.12 -3.89 15.47
CA HIS A 133 3.28 -4.53 16.05
C HIS A 133 3.44 -4.29 17.57
N TYR A 134 2.93 -3.17 18.10
CA TYR A 134 2.99 -2.88 19.54
C TYR A 134 2.01 -3.74 20.33
N ALA A 135 0.81 -3.90 19.80
CA ALA A 135 -0.21 -4.76 20.40
C ALA A 135 -0.03 -6.25 20.02
N LYS A 136 0.95 -6.58 19.16
CA LYS A 136 1.14 -7.92 18.60
C LYS A 136 -0.13 -8.49 17.98
N THR A 137 -0.85 -7.67 17.22
CA THR A 137 -2.08 -8.06 16.54
C THR A 137 -1.99 -7.80 15.04
N ILE A 138 -2.69 -8.58 14.25
CA ILE A 138 -3.01 -8.25 12.85
C ILE A 138 -4.53 -8.11 12.76
N ILE A 139 -4.97 -6.92 12.39
CA ILE A 139 -6.39 -6.60 12.24
C ILE A 139 -6.77 -6.88 10.79
N ILE A 140 -7.79 -7.70 10.59
CA ILE A 140 -8.29 -8.14 9.28
C ILE A 140 -9.68 -7.57 9.10
N SER A 141 -9.92 -6.88 7.98
CA SER A 141 -11.26 -6.39 7.66
C SER A 141 -12.17 -7.57 7.32
N LYS A 142 -13.38 -7.61 7.88
CA LYS A 142 -14.39 -8.59 7.46
C LYS A 142 -14.83 -8.38 5.99
N HIS A 143 -14.57 -7.19 5.44
CA HIS A 143 -14.84 -6.80 4.06
C HIS A 143 -13.62 -6.98 3.13
N ILE A 144 -12.71 -7.90 3.49
CA ILE A 144 -11.54 -8.22 2.68
C ILE A 144 -11.95 -8.75 1.31
N HIS A 145 -11.26 -8.29 0.27
CA HIS A 145 -11.48 -8.72 -1.11
C HIS A 145 -10.13 -9.04 -1.76
N PHE A 146 -10.12 -10.14 -2.51
CA PHE A 146 -8.96 -10.60 -3.28
C PHE A 146 -9.28 -10.48 -4.77
N ASP A 147 -9.17 -9.26 -5.29
CA ASP A 147 -9.59 -8.95 -6.67
C ASP A 147 -8.53 -9.29 -7.72
N TYR A 148 -7.24 -9.21 -7.34
CA TYR A 148 -6.10 -9.38 -8.27
C TYR A 148 -4.92 -10.15 -7.68
N PHE A 149 -4.94 -10.50 -6.42
CA PHE A 149 -3.93 -11.29 -5.76
C PHE A 149 -4.58 -12.40 -4.93
N SER A 150 -3.86 -13.48 -4.70
CA SER A 150 -4.35 -14.60 -3.91
C SER A 150 -4.36 -14.28 -2.41
N MET A 151 -5.14 -15.05 -1.65
CA MET A 151 -5.07 -14.99 -0.19
C MET A 151 -3.66 -15.31 0.30
N GLU A 152 -2.97 -16.28 -0.32
CA GLU A 152 -1.59 -16.62 0.00
C GLU A 152 -0.64 -15.44 -0.23
N GLY A 153 -0.80 -14.72 -1.36
CA GLY A 153 -0.05 -13.49 -1.61
C GLY A 153 -0.28 -12.44 -0.52
N GLY A 154 -1.53 -12.21 -0.15
CA GLY A 154 -1.88 -11.30 0.95
C GLY A 154 -1.25 -11.72 2.29
N VAL A 155 -1.21 -13.01 2.60
CA VAL A 155 -0.52 -13.54 3.80
C VAL A 155 0.97 -13.21 3.76
N ARG A 156 1.64 -13.43 2.62
CA ARG A 156 3.06 -13.09 2.47
C ARG A 156 3.31 -11.61 2.68
N HIS A 157 2.45 -10.75 2.14
CA HIS A 157 2.52 -9.31 2.35
C HIS A 157 2.56 -8.94 3.83
N GLU A 158 1.60 -9.41 4.61
CA GLU A 158 1.51 -9.09 6.05
C GLU A 158 2.66 -9.71 6.87
N LEU A 159 3.14 -10.89 6.47
CA LEU A 159 4.29 -11.52 7.11
C LEU A 159 5.58 -10.74 6.87
N VAL A 160 5.80 -10.15 5.69
CA VAL A 160 6.95 -9.26 5.47
C VAL A 160 7.00 -8.14 6.50
N HIS A 161 5.87 -7.46 6.74
CA HIS A 161 5.79 -6.40 7.74
C HIS A 161 6.13 -6.89 9.14
N THR A 162 5.64 -8.07 9.51
CA THR A 162 5.82 -8.65 10.83
C THR A 162 7.25 -9.14 11.04
N LEU A 163 7.82 -9.87 10.09
CA LEU A 163 9.18 -10.40 10.18
C LEU A 163 10.23 -9.28 10.22
N ARG A 164 10.09 -8.26 9.36
CA ARG A 164 10.98 -7.10 9.37
C ARG A 164 10.93 -6.33 10.69
N TYR A 165 9.76 -6.19 11.27
CA TYR A 165 9.63 -5.55 12.59
C TYR A 165 10.34 -6.37 13.69
N ARG A 166 10.11 -7.70 13.71
CA ARG A 166 10.70 -8.60 14.71
C ARG A 166 12.22 -8.67 14.61
N ASN A 167 12.75 -8.84 13.39
CA ASN A 167 14.18 -8.85 13.16
C ASN A 167 14.82 -7.52 13.54
N GLY A 168 14.23 -6.40 13.14
CA GLY A 168 14.75 -5.07 13.50
C GLY A 168 14.80 -4.85 14.99
N LYS A 169 13.81 -5.34 15.75
CA LYS A 169 13.82 -5.28 17.21
C LYS A 169 14.88 -6.20 17.82
N HIS A 170 15.03 -7.42 17.29
CA HIS A 170 16.03 -8.40 17.75
C HIS A 170 17.46 -7.90 17.49
N ASN A 171 17.72 -7.37 16.30
CA ASN A 171 19.03 -6.91 15.86
C ASN A 171 19.37 -5.48 16.32
N HIS A 172 18.47 -4.81 17.06
CA HIS A 172 18.61 -3.39 17.42
C HIS A 172 18.79 -2.47 16.22
N VAL A 173 18.26 -2.85 15.04
CA VAL A 173 18.31 -2.03 13.84
C VAL A 173 17.41 -0.81 14.00
N VAL A 174 18.00 0.36 13.88
CA VAL A 174 17.26 1.61 13.90
C VAL A 174 16.40 1.69 12.64
N ARG A 175 15.11 1.92 12.82
CA ARG A 175 14.18 2.09 11.70
C ARG A 175 14.56 3.34 10.89
N SER A 176 14.82 3.15 9.60
CA SER A 176 15.11 4.25 8.68
C SER A 176 13.94 5.22 8.57
N ALA A 177 14.22 6.50 8.39
CA ALA A 177 13.17 7.51 8.18
C ALA A 177 12.30 7.19 6.95
N ASN A 178 12.92 6.68 5.89
CA ASN A 178 12.30 6.38 4.59
C ASN A 178 12.13 4.87 4.32
N TYR A 179 11.91 4.07 5.36
CA TYR A 179 11.76 2.62 5.23
C TYR A 179 10.48 2.20 4.48
N LEU A 180 9.40 3.02 4.56
CA LEU A 180 8.06 2.64 4.11
C LEU A 180 7.99 2.26 2.62
N PRO A 181 8.56 3.01 1.68
CA PRO A 181 8.56 2.63 0.26
C PRO A 181 9.22 1.27 0.02
N THR A 182 10.34 0.99 0.69
CA THR A 182 11.03 -0.30 0.60
C THR A 182 10.21 -1.43 1.22
N GLU A 183 9.56 -1.16 2.35
CA GLU A 183 8.74 -2.15 3.04
C GLU A 183 7.55 -2.57 2.20
N GLU A 184 6.81 -1.61 1.66
CA GLU A 184 5.66 -1.88 0.80
C GLU A 184 6.10 -2.52 -0.54
N GLY A 185 7.23 -2.07 -1.11
CA GLY A 185 7.78 -2.66 -2.32
C GLY A 185 8.18 -4.13 -2.14
N LEU A 186 8.83 -4.47 -1.03
CA LEU A 186 9.18 -5.87 -0.71
C LEU A 186 7.93 -6.70 -0.41
N ALA A 187 6.98 -6.14 0.33
CA ALA A 187 5.73 -6.82 0.66
C ALA A 187 4.90 -7.12 -0.59
N SER A 188 4.79 -6.16 -1.52
CA SER A 188 4.12 -6.35 -2.82
C SER A 188 4.85 -7.36 -3.68
N TRP A 189 6.17 -7.29 -3.78
CA TRP A 189 6.96 -8.25 -4.53
C TRP A 189 6.77 -9.69 -3.99
N CYS A 190 6.80 -9.87 -2.67
CA CYS A 190 6.54 -11.17 -2.03
C CYS A 190 5.10 -11.66 -2.22
N GLN A 191 4.14 -10.72 -2.26
CA GLN A 191 2.74 -10.99 -2.57
C GLN A 191 2.58 -11.52 -3.98
N ASP A 192 3.20 -10.88 -4.95
CA ASP A 192 2.99 -11.12 -6.38
C ASP A 192 3.89 -12.25 -6.92
N ASN A 193 4.93 -12.63 -6.17
CA ASN A 193 5.80 -13.78 -6.49
C ASN A 193 5.16 -15.14 -6.09
N THR A 194 3.85 -15.24 -6.14
CA THR A 194 3.10 -16.50 -6.05
C THR A 194 2.77 -16.98 -7.47
N ASN A 195 2.73 -18.29 -7.69
CA ASN A 195 2.71 -18.90 -9.04
C ASN A 195 1.51 -18.54 -9.92
N ASP A 196 0.46 -17.90 -9.38
CA ASP A 196 -0.81 -17.62 -10.05
C ASP A 196 -1.27 -16.17 -9.95
N ASP A 197 -0.45 -15.26 -9.39
CA ASP A 197 -0.90 -13.92 -9.08
C ASP A 197 -0.60 -12.88 -10.16
N ASN A 198 -1.59 -12.03 -10.38
CA ASN A 198 -1.49 -10.83 -11.20
C ASN A 198 -1.59 -9.56 -10.35
N GLY A 199 -1.08 -9.60 -9.11
CA GLY A 199 -1.04 -8.44 -8.23
C GLY A 199 -0.27 -7.29 -8.84
N LEU A 200 0.82 -7.57 -9.56
CA LEU A 200 1.55 -6.58 -10.35
C LEU A 200 0.65 -5.85 -11.35
N ALA A 201 -0.31 -6.53 -11.98
CA ALA A 201 -1.25 -5.89 -12.91
C ALA A 201 -2.12 -4.84 -12.20
N GLN A 202 -2.60 -5.14 -10.98
CA GLN A 202 -3.36 -4.17 -10.18
C GLN A 202 -2.51 -2.96 -9.80
N HIS A 203 -1.30 -3.17 -9.29
CA HIS A 203 -0.38 -2.10 -8.93
C HIS A 203 -0.02 -1.24 -10.15
N ALA A 204 0.16 -1.89 -11.32
CA ALA A 204 0.41 -1.22 -12.58
C ALA A 204 -0.79 -0.36 -13.03
N MET A 205 -2.04 -0.85 -12.90
CA MET A 205 -3.24 -0.07 -13.18
C MET A 205 -3.34 1.17 -12.29
N GLU A 206 -3.04 1.05 -10.99
CA GLU A 206 -3.00 2.18 -10.06
C GLU A 206 -1.90 3.17 -10.44
N TYR A 207 -0.72 2.70 -10.87
CA TYR A 207 0.36 3.57 -11.36
C TYR A 207 -0.03 4.34 -12.64
N VAL A 208 -0.68 3.67 -13.60
CA VAL A 208 -1.22 4.31 -14.80
C VAL A 208 -2.29 5.35 -14.44
N ALA A 209 -3.20 5.01 -13.53
CA ALA A 209 -4.22 5.95 -13.06
C ALA A 209 -3.62 7.16 -12.34
N SER A 210 -2.51 7.00 -11.59
CA SER A 210 -1.78 8.13 -11.02
C SER A 210 -1.27 9.10 -12.10
N SER A 211 -0.76 8.58 -13.23
CA SER A 211 -0.32 9.45 -14.33
C SER A 211 -1.46 10.30 -14.92
N VAL A 212 -2.67 9.76 -14.92
CA VAL A 212 -3.89 10.50 -15.31
C VAL A 212 -4.28 11.50 -14.23
N GLY A 213 -4.29 11.07 -12.97
CA GLY A 213 -4.70 11.90 -11.83
C GLY A 213 -3.82 13.12 -11.58
N LEU A 214 -2.52 13.02 -11.89
CA LEU A 214 -1.61 14.18 -11.82
C LEU A 214 -2.04 15.34 -12.74
N LYS A 215 -2.81 15.04 -13.79
CA LYS A 215 -3.26 16.02 -14.80
C LYS A 215 -4.78 16.20 -14.83
N GLY A 216 -5.53 15.32 -14.13
CA GLY A 216 -6.97 15.19 -14.24
C GLY A 216 -7.70 15.01 -12.91
N SER A 217 -8.99 14.77 -13.03
CA SER A 217 -9.93 14.59 -11.93
C SER A 217 -10.00 13.14 -11.43
N LEU A 218 -10.77 12.93 -10.35
CA LEU A 218 -11.12 11.58 -9.91
C LEU A 218 -11.90 10.82 -10.99
N ARG A 219 -12.76 11.50 -11.73
CA ARG A 219 -13.52 10.89 -12.83
C ARG A 219 -12.60 10.36 -13.93
N ASP A 220 -11.56 11.11 -14.27
CA ASP A 220 -10.61 10.69 -15.31
C ASP A 220 -9.83 9.45 -14.87
N MET A 221 -9.40 9.38 -13.60
CA MET A 221 -8.77 8.17 -13.03
C MET A 221 -9.71 6.98 -13.03
N TYR A 222 -10.95 7.18 -12.59
CA TYR A 222 -11.96 6.12 -12.58
C TYR A 222 -12.19 5.58 -13.99
N ASN A 223 -12.36 6.43 -14.99
CA ASN A 223 -12.55 6.03 -16.38
C ASN A 223 -11.33 5.25 -16.89
N CYS A 224 -10.13 5.74 -16.63
CA CYS A 224 -8.89 5.03 -16.95
C CYS A 224 -8.87 3.61 -16.36
N MET A 225 -9.22 3.44 -15.07
CA MET A 225 -9.27 2.10 -14.45
C MET A 225 -10.38 1.23 -15.05
N ARG A 226 -11.52 1.82 -15.44
CA ARG A 226 -12.59 1.10 -16.15
C ARG A 226 -12.14 0.61 -17.52
N ASP A 227 -11.42 1.45 -18.26
CA ASP A 227 -10.86 1.11 -19.57
C ASP A 227 -9.79 0.00 -19.49
N LEU A 228 -9.07 -0.06 -18.37
CA LEU A 228 -8.14 -1.15 -18.03
C LEU A 228 -8.85 -2.44 -17.54
N GLY A 229 -10.19 -2.43 -17.45
CA GLY A 229 -10.99 -3.64 -17.17
C GLY A 229 -11.42 -3.81 -15.72
N MET A 230 -11.14 -2.85 -14.82
CA MET A 230 -11.68 -2.94 -13.44
C MET A 230 -13.20 -2.83 -13.43
N SER A 231 -13.86 -3.56 -12.52
CA SER A 231 -15.28 -3.38 -12.27
C SER A 231 -15.60 -1.96 -11.78
N SER A 232 -16.84 -1.49 -11.93
CA SER A 232 -17.27 -0.17 -11.47
C SER A 232 -16.97 0.05 -9.98
N GLU A 233 -17.29 -0.93 -9.16
CA GLU A 233 -17.09 -0.91 -7.71
C GLU A 233 -15.61 -0.83 -7.35
N LEU A 234 -14.78 -1.64 -8.00
CA LEU A 234 -13.35 -1.66 -7.74
C LEU A 234 -12.68 -0.39 -8.24
N ALA A 235 -13.02 0.08 -9.44
CA ALA A 235 -12.49 1.33 -9.99
C ALA A 235 -12.82 2.53 -9.09
N TRP A 236 -14.04 2.60 -8.53
CA TRP A 236 -14.37 3.61 -7.52
C TRP A 236 -13.50 3.47 -6.26
N LYS A 237 -13.44 2.24 -5.68
CA LYS A 237 -12.66 1.96 -4.47
C LYS A 237 -11.19 2.36 -4.64
N ARG A 238 -10.61 2.12 -5.82
CA ARG A 238 -9.22 2.41 -6.13
C ARG A 238 -9.01 3.89 -6.47
N ALA A 239 -9.76 4.44 -7.43
CA ALA A 239 -9.63 5.82 -7.83
C ALA A 239 -9.85 6.81 -6.68
N SER A 240 -10.81 6.56 -5.79
CA SER A 240 -11.04 7.42 -4.63
C SER A 240 -9.81 7.53 -3.72
N ARG A 241 -9.04 6.44 -3.54
CA ARG A 241 -7.83 6.42 -2.71
C ARG A 241 -6.72 7.32 -3.23
N HIS A 242 -6.66 7.55 -4.54
CA HIS A 242 -5.71 8.49 -5.15
C HIS A 242 -6.01 9.95 -4.78
N LYS A 243 -7.26 10.26 -4.46
CA LYS A 243 -7.70 11.60 -4.06
C LYS A 243 -7.85 11.78 -2.54
N PHE A 244 -7.41 10.81 -1.74
CA PHE A 244 -7.42 10.99 -0.29
C PHE A 244 -6.53 12.16 0.12
N GLY A 245 -7.07 13.04 0.97
CA GLY A 245 -6.43 14.30 1.34
C GLY A 245 -6.78 15.51 0.45
N PHE A 246 -7.46 15.30 -0.68
CA PHE A 246 -7.96 16.39 -1.54
C PHE A 246 -9.45 16.63 -1.28
N VAL A 247 -9.83 17.87 -0.95
CA VAL A 247 -11.25 18.25 -0.79
C VAL A 247 -11.94 18.27 -2.15
N ASP A 248 -11.38 19.00 -3.11
CA ASP A 248 -11.90 19.10 -4.47
C ASP A 248 -11.27 18.06 -5.39
N THR A 249 -11.99 16.98 -5.65
CA THR A 249 -11.50 15.87 -6.48
C THR A 249 -11.61 16.12 -7.99
N SER A 250 -12.21 17.24 -8.40
CA SER A 250 -12.30 17.64 -9.82
C SER A 250 -10.97 18.18 -10.36
N LYS A 251 -10.09 18.64 -9.48
CA LYS A 251 -8.80 19.24 -9.83
C LYS A 251 -7.70 18.19 -9.99
N PRO A 252 -6.66 18.50 -10.80
CA PRO A 252 -5.44 17.71 -10.87
C PRO A 252 -4.78 17.49 -9.51
N GLY A 253 -4.19 16.31 -9.34
CA GLY A 253 -3.46 15.91 -8.13
C GLY A 253 -3.67 14.44 -7.81
N ASP A 254 -2.69 13.86 -7.09
CA ASP A 254 -2.68 12.48 -6.65
C ASP A 254 -1.85 12.37 -5.37
N ILE A 255 -2.34 11.60 -4.39
CA ILE A 255 -1.59 11.34 -3.15
C ILE A 255 -0.41 10.38 -3.37
N LEU A 256 -0.28 9.76 -4.55
CA LEU A 256 0.77 8.85 -4.99
C LEU A 256 0.98 7.59 -4.12
N LYS A 257 0.20 7.43 -3.05
CA LYS A 257 0.29 6.23 -2.21
C LYS A 257 -0.03 4.95 -2.99
N PRO A 258 -1.08 4.89 -3.83
CA PRO A 258 -1.34 3.70 -4.64
C PRO A 258 -0.23 3.41 -5.66
N ALA A 259 0.35 4.44 -6.28
CA ALA A 259 1.46 4.27 -7.21
C ALA A 259 2.76 3.78 -6.54
N MET A 260 2.91 3.99 -5.23
CA MET A 260 4.08 3.57 -4.46
C MET A 260 4.31 2.06 -4.55
N TYR A 261 3.25 1.27 -4.58
CA TYR A 261 3.36 -0.19 -4.63
C TYR A 261 4.10 -0.61 -5.90
N TYR A 262 3.60 -0.28 -7.09
CA TYR A 262 4.27 -0.60 -8.34
C TYR A 262 5.68 -0.02 -8.45
N ALA A 263 5.84 1.27 -8.14
CA ALA A 263 7.13 1.96 -8.27
C ALA A 263 8.24 1.36 -7.38
N ASN A 264 7.91 0.85 -6.21
CA ASN A 264 8.90 0.28 -5.30
C ASN A 264 9.04 -1.23 -5.44
N GLU A 265 7.98 -1.93 -5.82
CA GLU A 265 8.02 -3.34 -6.21
C GLU A 265 8.99 -3.57 -7.37
N THR A 266 8.92 -2.76 -8.43
CA THR A 266 9.83 -2.83 -9.58
C THR A 266 11.29 -2.51 -9.22
N LYS A 267 11.55 -1.74 -8.16
CA LYS A 267 12.90 -1.55 -7.62
C LYS A 267 13.39 -2.80 -6.87
N VAL A 268 12.50 -3.42 -6.09
CA VAL A 268 12.81 -4.67 -5.37
C VAL A 268 13.02 -5.82 -6.34
N ASP A 269 12.25 -5.89 -7.41
CA ASP A 269 12.38 -6.92 -8.44
C ASP A 269 13.79 -7.00 -9.03
N LYS A 270 14.45 -5.86 -9.22
CA LYS A 270 15.83 -5.75 -9.74
C LYS A 270 16.91 -6.20 -8.76
N LEU A 271 16.57 -6.45 -7.50
CA LEU A 271 17.52 -6.91 -6.50
C LEU A 271 17.82 -8.41 -6.65
N THR A 272 19.05 -8.79 -6.31
CA THR A 272 19.43 -10.19 -6.16
C THR A 272 18.70 -10.83 -4.96
N THR A 273 18.62 -12.16 -4.94
CA THR A 273 18.10 -12.93 -3.78
C THR A 273 18.74 -12.49 -2.46
N GLN A 274 20.07 -12.31 -2.45
CA GLN A 274 20.78 -11.90 -1.25
C GLN A 274 20.45 -10.47 -0.81
N GLU A 275 20.24 -9.55 -1.74
CA GLU A 275 19.80 -8.18 -1.42
C GLU A 275 18.38 -8.15 -0.88
N LYS A 276 17.46 -8.92 -1.49
CA LYS A 276 16.09 -9.07 -0.96
C LYS A 276 16.11 -9.67 0.44
N LEU A 277 16.91 -10.72 0.68
CA LEU A 277 17.05 -11.34 1.99
C LEU A 277 17.56 -10.34 3.04
N ARG A 278 18.55 -9.51 2.70
CA ARG A 278 19.09 -8.48 3.61
C ARG A 278 18.05 -7.43 4.01
N LEU A 279 17.03 -7.16 3.19
CA LEU A 279 15.93 -6.29 3.58
C LEU A 279 15.12 -6.81 4.79
N PHE A 280 15.21 -8.11 5.09
CA PHE A 280 14.56 -8.69 6.27
C PHE A 280 15.31 -8.44 7.58
N VAL A 281 16.50 -7.83 7.61
CA VAL A 281 17.22 -7.52 8.87
C VAL A 281 16.44 -6.55 9.76
N GLY A 282 15.53 -5.75 9.17
CA GLY A 282 14.72 -4.77 9.89
C GLY A 282 13.99 -3.80 8.95
N LYS A 283 13.41 -2.76 9.51
CA LYS A 283 12.71 -1.71 8.73
C LYS A 283 13.70 -0.67 8.20
N ILE A 284 14.53 -1.10 7.26
CA ILE A 284 15.54 -0.30 6.56
C ILE A 284 15.04 0.14 5.18
N ALA A 285 15.61 1.21 4.62
CA ALA A 285 15.38 1.62 3.24
C ALA A 285 16.35 0.90 2.28
N LEU A 286 16.06 0.89 0.98
CA LEU A 286 16.97 0.36 -0.04
C LEU A 286 18.35 1.02 0.00
N SER A 287 18.40 2.32 0.28
CA SER A 287 19.64 3.09 0.43
C SER A 287 20.55 2.60 1.54
N ASP A 288 20.01 1.87 2.51
CA ASP A 288 20.74 1.41 3.69
C ASP A 288 21.36 0.01 3.49
N LEU A 289 21.04 -0.68 2.38
CA LEU A 289 21.59 -2.01 2.09
C LEU A 289 23.12 -2.10 2.17
N PRO A 290 23.92 -1.10 1.75
CA PRO A 290 25.36 -1.15 1.92
C PRO A 290 25.83 -1.22 3.37
N GLN A 291 25.03 -0.70 4.31
CA GLN A 291 25.32 -0.74 5.76
C GLN A 291 24.96 -2.09 6.39
N HIS A 292 24.23 -2.93 5.67
CA HIS A 292 23.81 -4.26 6.08
C HIS A 292 24.32 -5.32 5.09
N PRO A 293 25.64 -5.61 5.07
CA PRO A 293 26.27 -6.48 4.07
C PRO A 293 25.81 -7.94 4.15
N HIS A 294 25.30 -8.36 5.32
CA HIS A 294 24.81 -9.72 5.56
C HIS A 294 23.44 -9.70 6.17
N TYR A 295 22.66 -10.74 5.90
CA TYR A 295 21.43 -10.97 6.63
C TYR A 295 21.77 -11.43 8.07
N VAL A 296 21.07 -10.84 9.03
CA VAL A 296 21.04 -11.27 10.43
C VAL A 296 19.58 -11.22 10.87
N GLY A 297 19.09 -12.27 11.48
CA GLY A 297 17.70 -12.31 11.92
C GLY A 297 17.35 -13.51 12.81
N LEU A 298 16.12 -13.53 13.30
CA LEU A 298 15.56 -14.58 14.15
C LEU A 298 15.40 -15.92 13.42
N TRP A 299 15.27 -15.88 12.10
CA TRP A 299 15.00 -17.06 11.27
C TRP A 299 16.18 -17.35 10.36
N PRO A 300 16.48 -18.64 10.07
CA PRO A 300 17.52 -19.01 9.11
C PRO A 300 17.25 -18.45 7.72
N GLU A 301 18.30 -18.11 6.98
CA GLU A 301 18.21 -17.58 5.60
C GLU A 301 17.37 -18.47 4.68
N ASN A 302 17.63 -19.78 4.72
CA ASN A 302 16.91 -20.74 3.89
C ASN A 302 15.42 -20.83 4.21
N GLN A 303 15.00 -20.53 5.44
CA GLN A 303 13.58 -20.49 5.82
C GLN A 303 12.89 -19.29 5.16
N ILE A 304 13.52 -18.10 5.20
CA ILE A 304 13.01 -16.88 4.54
C ILE A 304 12.98 -17.10 3.03
N ILE A 305 14.11 -17.51 2.43
CA ILE A 305 14.22 -17.74 0.98
C ILE A 305 13.15 -18.71 0.48
N LYS A 306 12.98 -19.84 1.17
CA LYS A 306 12.02 -20.88 0.80
C LYS A 306 10.57 -20.36 0.87
N TYR A 307 10.21 -19.67 1.96
CA TYR A 307 8.83 -19.21 2.18
C TYR A 307 8.41 -18.13 1.18
N PHE A 308 9.28 -17.13 0.96
CA PHE A 308 8.98 -16.01 0.07
C PHE A 308 9.43 -16.24 -1.39
N LYS A 309 10.12 -17.36 -1.69
CA LYS A 309 10.68 -17.69 -3.01
C LYS A 309 11.62 -16.59 -3.53
N LEU A 310 12.48 -16.06 -2.65
CA LEU A 310 13.41 -14.97 -3.00
C LEU A 310 14.39 -15.37 -4.10
#